data_8ad219d1ebed06bde1f5cee572480366
#
_entry.id   8ad219d1ebed06bde1f5cee572480366
#
_cell.length_a   1.000
_cell.length_b   1.000
_cell.length_c   1.000
_cell.angle_alpha   90.00
_cell.angle_beta   90.00
_cell.angle_gamma   90.00
#
_symmetry.space_group_name_H-M   'P 1'
#
loop_
_entity.id
_entity.type
_entity.pdbx_description
1 polymer ?
#
loop_
_entity_poly.entity_id
_entity_poly.type
_entity_poly.pdbx_seq_one_letter_code
_entity_poly.pdbx_strand_id
1 'polypeptide(L)'
;VRAVSFTGGTATGRNIMKNAGLKKYSMELGGKSPVLIFEDADIERALDAALFTIFSINGERCTAGSRIFIQQSIYPEFVKRFAERASRLRVGDPTDPNTQVGALISQQHWEKVSGYIRLGIEEGATLLAGGPDKPTDLPAHLKGGNFLRPTVLADVDNRMRVAQEEIFGPVACLLPFKDEADGLRLANDVEYGLASYIWTQDVSKVLRLARNIEAGMVFVNTQNVRDLRQPFGGVKSSGTGREGGEYSFEVFAEMKNVCISMGDHPIPKWGI
;
A
#
# COMPACT_ATOMS: atom_id res chain seq x y z
N VAL A 1 -1.42 -30.41 7.25
CA VAL A 1 -1.57 -28.93 7.39
C VAL A 1 -2.96 -28.56 6.87
N ARG A 2 -3.78 -27.88 7.68
CA ARG A 2 -5.17 -27.49 7.34
C ARG A 2 -5.30 -26.01 6.95
N ALA A 3 -4.40 -25.16 7.42
CA ALA A 3 -4.35 -23.75 7.09
C ALA A 3 -2.94 -23.35 6.68
N VAL A 4 -2.83 -22.33 5.82
CA VAL A 4 -1.56 -21.71 5.40
C VAL A 4 -1.67 -20.21 5.65
N SER A 5 -0.73 -19.67 6.41
CA SER A 5 -0.53 -18.24 6.57
C SER A 5 0.78 -17.84 5.88
N PHE A 6 0.73 -16.78 5.06
CA PHE A 6 1.88 -16.31 4.30
C PHE A 6 1.82 -14.80 4.11
N THR A 7 2.93 -14.13 4.36
CA THR A 7 3.14 -12.72 4.03
C THR A 7 4.30 -12.60 3.05
N GLY A 8 4.07 -11.94 1.90
CA GLY A 8 5.10 -11.77 0.87
C GLY A 8 4.57 -11.35 -0.49
N GLY A 9 5.38 -11.54 -1.53
CA GLY A 9 5.02 -11.15 -2.89
C GLY A 9 3.81 -11.88 -3.44
N THR A 10 2.96 -11.19 -4.19
CA THR A 10 1.70 -11.72 -4.76
C THR A 10 1.92 -12.94 -5.65
N ALA A 11 2.99 -12.96 -6.46
CA ALA A 11 3.30 -14.12 -7.31
C ALA A 11 3.58 -15.38 -6.47
N THR A 12 4.31 -15.23 -5.36
CA THR A 12 4.60 -16.34 -4.43
C THR A 12 3.32 -16.82 -3.75
N GLY A 13 2.48 -15.89 -3.26
CA GLY A 13 1.18 -16.24 -2.65
C GLY A 13 0.27 -17.02 -3.60
N ARG A 14 0.14 -16.55 -4.84
CA ARG A 14 -0.60 -17.27 -5.91
C ARG A 14 -0.05 -18.68 -6.14
N ASN A 15 1.27 -18.81 -6.18
CA ASN A 15 1.90 -20.13 -6.37
C ASN A 15 1.65 -21.07 -5.18
N ILE A 16 1.70 -20.58 -3.95
CA ILE A 16 1.37 -21.34 -2.74
C ILE A 16 -0.08 -21.84 -2.82
N MET A 17 -1.05 -20.96 -3.10
CA MET A 17 -2.46 -21.33 -3.20
C MET A 17 -2.71 -22.37 -4.30
N LYS A 18 -2.07 -22.20 -5.46
CA LYS A 18 -2.19 -23.15 -6.58
C LYS A 18 -1.69 -24.54 -6.23
N ASN A 19 -0.61 -24.65 -5.45
CA ASN A 19 0.05 -25.93 -5.17
C ASN A 19 -0.40 -26.56 -3.84
N ALA A 20 -0.87 -25.81 -2.86
CA ALA A 20 -1.29 -26.32 -1.57
C ALA A 20 -2.71 -26.89 -1.57
N GLY A 21 -3.53 -26.59 -2.58
CA GLY A 21 -4.89 -27.14 -2.74
C GLY A 21 -5.90 -26.59 -1.74
N LEU A 22 -6.96 -27.36 -1.48
CA LEU A 22 -8.08 -26.95 -0.60
C LEU A 22 -7.62 -26.83 0.86
N LYS A 23 -7.51 -25.62 1.34
CA LYS A 23 -7.11 -25.25 2.71
C LYS A 23 -7.74 -23.89 3.09
N LYS A 24 -7.67 -23.54 4.37
CA LYS A 24 -7.85 -22.15 4.77
C LYS A 24 -6.57 -21.37 4.49
N TYR A 25 -6.73 -20.10 4.09
CA TYR A 25 -5.61 -19.22 3.76
C TYR A 25 -5.74 -17.89 4.48
N SER A 26 -4.62 -17.44 5.09
CA SER A 26 -4.37 -16.05 5.45
C SER A 26 -3.21 -15.59 4.57
N MET A 27 -3.52 -14.77 3.57
CA MET A 27 -2.54 -14.28 2.60
C MET A 27 -2.46 -12.76 2.69
N GLU A 28 -1.32 -12.26 3.16
CA GLU A 28 -0.97 -10.86 3.20
C GLU A 28 0.06 -10.59 2.10
N LEU A 29 -0.40 -10.01 1.00
CA LEU A 29 0.37 -9.90 -0.23
C LEU A 29 0.74 -8.46 -0.55
N GLY A 30 1.12 -8.19 -1.81
CA GLY A 30 1.55 -6.88 -2.26
C GLY A 30 0.47 -5.81 -2.19
N GLY A 31 0.89 -4.57 -2.33
CA GLY A 31 0.01 -3.41 -2.34
C GLY A 31 0.47 -2.31 -3.29
N LYS A 32 -0.48 -1.47 -3.69
CA LYS A 32 -0.25 -0.24 -4.46
C LYS A 32 -1.19 0.84 -3.96
N SER A 33 -1.10 1.11 -2.67
CA SER A 33 -2.08 1.89 -1.91
C SER A 33 -2.23 3.32 -2.44
N PRO A 34 -3.47 3.75 -2.77
CA PRO A 34 -3.74 5.12 -3.16
C PRO A 34 -3.78 6.05 -1.93
N VAL A 35 -3.26 7.27 -2.10
CA VAL A 35 -3.42 8.41 -1.20
C VAL A 35 -4.21 9.46 -1.96
N LEU A 36 -5.45 9.70 -1.60
CA LEU A 36 -6.32 10.72 -2.22
C LEU A 36 -6.26 12.01 -1.41
N ILE A 37 -5.80 13.10 -2.01
CA ILE A 37 -5.67 14.40 -1.36
C ILE A 37 -6.56 15.41 -2.09
N PHE A 38 -7.64 15.81 -1.41
CA PHE A 38 -8.60 16.79 -1.91
C PHE A 38 -8.17 18.21 -1.54
N GLU A 39 -8.68 19.20 -2.27
CA GLU A 39 -8.35 20.62 -2.08
C GLU A 39 -8.77 21.17 -0.71
N ASP A 40 -9.77 20.56 -0.09
CA ASP A 40 -10.29 20.91 1.24
C ASP A 40 -9.51 20.23 2.40
N ALA A 41 -8.48 19.44 2.11
CA ALA A 41 -7.68 18.76 3.13
C ALA A 41 -6.82 19.75 3.95
N ASP A 42 -6.43 19.34 5.15
CA ASP A 42 -5.28 19.93 5.84
C ASP A 42 -4.00 19.58 5.07
N ILE A 43 -3.59 20.48 4.19
CA ILE A 43 -2.51 20.23 3.22
C ILE A 43 -1.16 20.00 3.91
N GLU A 44 -0.88 20.67 5.03
CA GLU A 44 0.38 20.47 5.76
C GLU A 44 0.47 19.05 6.33
N ARG A 45 -0.58 18.62 6.99
CA ARG A 45 -0.65 17.26 7.53
C ARG A 45 -0.71 16.19 6.45
N ALA A 46 -1.42 16.44 5.36
CA ALA A 46 -1.47 15.53 4.21
C ALA A 46 -0.08 15.35 3.58
N LEU A 47 0.68 16.45 3.45
CA LEU A 47 2.04 16.44 2.93
C LEU A 47 2.99 15.64 3.84
N ASP A 48 2.95 15.90 5.17
CA ASP A 48 3.73 15.14 6.16
C ASP A 48 3.43 13.65 6.10
N ALA A 49 2.15 13.30 6.09
CA ALA A 49 1.70 11.93 6.06
C ALA A 49 2.04 11.22 4.74
N ALA A 50 1.91 11.90 3.61
CA ALA A 50 2.24 11.34 2.30
C ALA A 50 3.74 11.02 2.20
N LEU A 51 4.61 11.94 2.64
CA LEU A 51 6.06 11.70 2.72
C LEU A 51 6.39 10.50 3.63
N PHE A 52 5.81 10.48 4.83
CA PHE A 52 6.02 9.39 5.79
C PHE A 52 5.50 8.06 5.25
N THR A 53 4.32 8.05 4.63
CA THR A 53 3.65 6.83 4.16
C THR A 53 4.44 6.14 3.05
N ILE A 54 5.16 6.87 2.21
CA ILE A 54 5.96 6.26 1.14
C ILE A 54 7.43 6.08 1.52
N PHE A 55 8.07 6.99 2.25
CA PHE A 55 9.51 6.93 2.44
C PHE A 55 9.95 6.28 3.76
N SER A 56 9.06 6.16 4.77
CA SER A 56 9.39 5.41 5.98
C SER A 56 9.65 3.93 5.66
N ILE A 57 10.58 3.33 6.40
CA ILE A 57 11.03 1.95 6.17
C ILE A 57 11.46 1.77 4.69
N ASN A 58 12.10 2.77 4.10
CA ASN A 58 12.59 2.79 2.71
C ASN A 58 11.50 2.53 1.66
N GLY A 59 10.22 2.73 1.96
CA GLY A 59 9.12 2.31 1.09
C GLY A 59 8.95 0.79 0.95
N GLU A 60 9.73 0.00 1.68
CA GLU A 60 9.69 -1.47 1.74
C GLU A 60 8.58 -1.94 2.68
N ARG A 61 7.35 -1.52 2.39
CA ARG A 61 6.15 -1.78 3.18
C ARG A 61 4.94 -2.05 2.28
N CYS A 62 4.20 -3.12 2.55
CA CYS A 62 3.01 -3.51 1.76
C CYS A 62 1.91 -2.43 1.74
N THR A 63 1.79 -1.63 2.83
CA THR A 63 0.83 -0.52 2.95
C THR A 63 1.40 0.83 2.50
N ALA A 64 2.57 0.89 1.85
CA ALA A 64 3.16 2.14 1.38
C ALA A 64 2.21 2.90 0.44
N GLY A 65 1.95 4.18 0.73
CA GLY A 65 1.13 5.06 -0.10
C GLY A 65 1.89 5.52 -1.33
N SER A 66 2.14 4.61 -2.25
CA SER A 66 3.04 4.83 -3.40
C SER A 66 2.37 5.54 -4.59
N ARG A 67 1.02 5.54 -4.67
CA ARG A 67 0.25 6.33 -5.63
C ARG A 67 -0.41 7.49 -4.90
N ILE A 68 0.11 8.69 -5.11
CA ILE A 68 -0.40 9.90 -4.46
C ILE A 68 -1.22 10.67 -5.49
N PHE A 69 -2.53 10.59 -5.36
CA PHE A 69 -3.51 11.31 -6.17
C PHE A 69 -3.80 12.66 -5.53
N ILE A 70 -3.58 13.73 -6.26
CA ILE A 70 -3.76 15.10 -5.80
C ILE A 70 -4.82 15.78 -6.67
N GLN A 71 -5.81 16.42 -6.06
CA GLN A 71 -6.82 17.14 -6.79
C GLN A 71 -6.20 18.24 -7.65
N GLN A 72 -6.63 18.36 -8.89
CA GLN A 72 -5.99 19.16 -9.95
C GLN A 72 -5.79 20.64 -9.55
N SER A 73 -6.71 21.21 -8.75
CA SER A 73 -6.63 22.59 -8.29
C SER A 73 -5.41 22.89 -7.41
N ILE A 74 -4.94 21.89 -6.66
CA ILE A 74 -3.81 22.02 -5.74
C ILE A 74 -2.54 21.28 -6.23
N TYR A 75 -2.63 20.57 -7.35
CA TYR A 75 -1.56 19.70 -7.85
C TYR A 75 -0.22 20.40 -8.01
N PRO A 76 -0.09 21.56 -8.72
CA PRO A 76 1.21 22.17 -8.98
C PRO A 76 1.96 22.56 -7.70
N GLU A 77 1.25 23.17 -6.74
CA GLU A 77 1.87 23.62 -5.49
C GLU A 77 2.22 22.43 -4.58
N PHE A 78 1.33 21.44 -4.48
CA PHE A 78 1.57 20.24 -3.68
C PHE A 78 2.77 19.46 -4.20
N VAL A 79 2.85 19.22 -5.50
CA VAL A 79 3.96 18.50 -6.17
C VAL A 79 5.30 19.18 -5.93
N LYS A 80 5.35 20.49 -6.11
CA LYS A 80 6.56 21.27 -5.84
C LYS A 80 7.04 21.08 -4.40
N ARG A 81 6.16 21.29 -3.43
CA ARG A 81 6.48 21.17 -2.00
C ARG A 81 6.85 19.75 -1.60
N PHE A 82 6.15 18.74 -2.16
CA PHE A 82 6.46 17.34 -1.91
C PHE A 82 7.86 16.99 -2.41
N ALA A 83 8.22 17.38 -3.64
CA ALA A 83 9.54 17.13 -4.22
C ALA A 83 10.67 17.82 -3.45
N GLU A 84 10.47 19.09 -3.07
CA GLU A 84 11.42 19.85 -2.25
C GLU A 84 11.67 19.17 -0.90
N ARG A 85 10.63 18.68 -0.23
CA ARG A 85 10.76 18.00 1.06
C ARG A 85 11.36 16.60 0.92
N ALA A 86 10.99 15.85 -0.12
CA ALA A 86 11.56 14.54 -0.42
C ALA A 86 13.08 14.64 -0.66
N SER A 87 13.54 15.66 -1.37
CA SER A 87 14.98 15.87 -1.66
C SER A 87 15.82 16.17 -0.41
N ARG A 88 15.19 16.62 0.69
CA ARG A 88 15.86 16.93 1.97
C ARG A 88 15.90 15.73 2.93
N LEU A 89 15.26 14.61 2.60
CA LEU A 89 15.30 13.43 3.44
C LEU A 89 16.72 12.87 3.51
N ARG A 90 17.18 12.61 4.73
CA ARG A 90 18.54 12.13 4.98
C ARG A 90 18.64 10.63 4.68
N VAL A 91 19.48 10.31 3.70
CA VAL A 91 19.87 8.94 3.35
C VAL A 91 21.21 8.65 4.02
N GLY A 92 21.30 7.53 4.72
CA GLY A 92 22.57 7.24 5.43
C GLY A 92 22.55 5.99 6.31
N ASP A 93 23.45 5.99 7.27
CA ASP A 93 23.63 4.91 8.25
C ASP A 93 22.34 4.71 9.08
N PRO A 94 21.74 3.53 9.12
CA PRO A 94 20.55 3.25 9.92
C PRO A 94 20.78 3.33 11.44
N THR A 95 22.03 3.35 11.90
CA THR A 95 22.37 3.55 13.32
C THR A 95 22.39 5.04 13.72
N ASP A 96 22.45 5.97 12.78
CA ASP A 96 22.29 7.41 13.04
C ASP A 96 20.78 7.73 13.23
N PRO A 97 20.35 8.23 14.41
CA PRO A 97 18.95 8.56 14.67
C PRO A 97 18.36 9.65 13.76
N ASN A 98 19.22 10.38 13.04
CA ASN A 98 18.79 11.39 12.07
C ASN A 98 18.60 10.82 10.66
N THR A 99 18.96 9.59 10.39
CA THR A 99 18.73 8.92 9.11
C THR A 99 17.24 8.62 8.97
N GLN A 100 16.68 8.99 7.82
CA GLN A 100 15.27 8.78 7.50
C GLN A 100 15.08 7.65 6.48
N VAL A 101 16.07 7.43 5.62
CA VAL A 101 16.08 6.37 4.60
C VAL A 101 17.43 5.65 4.64
N GLY A 102 17.38 4.35 4.87
CA GLY A 102 18.55 3.46 4.91
C GLY A 102 18.83 2.78 3.57
N ALA A 103 19.61 1.71 3.62
CA ALA A 103 19.86 0.85 2.47
C ALA A 103 18.68 -0.08 2.20
N LEU A 104 18.39 -0.36 0.92
CA LEU A 104 17.48 -1.42 0.51
C LEU A 104 18.05 -2.79 0.90
N ILE A 105 17.17 -3.78 1.07
CA ILE A 105 17.48 -5.09 1.63
C ILE A 105 18.58 -5.87 0.87
N SER A 106 18.71 -5.66 -0.44
CA SER A 106 19.68 -6.38 -1.26
C SER A 106 20.04 -5.65 -2.55
N GLN A 107 21.16 -6.03 -3.18
CA GLN A 107 21.56 -5.52 -4.50
C GLN A 107 20.49 -5.83 -5.57
N GLN A 108 19.98 -7.06 -5.59
CA GLN A 108 18.93 -7.46 -6.53
C GLN A 108 17.67 -6.59 -6.38
N HIS A 109 17.31 -6.26 -5.13
CA HIS A 109 16.16 -5.39 -4.88
C HIS A 109 16.45 -3.94 -5.28
N TRP A 110 17.65 -3.45 -5.03
CA TRP A 110 18.10 -2.14 -5.53
C TRP A 110 18.00 -2.06 -7.05
N GLU A 111 18.46 -3.07 -7.78
CA GLU A 111 18.37 -3.15 -9.25
C GLU A 111 16.92 -3.13 -9.72
N LYS A 112 16.03 -3.86 -9.05
CA LYS A 112 14.58 -3.84 -9.32
C LYS A 112 14.02 -2.44 -9.17
N VAL A 113 14.24 -1.78 -8.03
CA VAL A 113 13.68 -0.44 -7.74
C VAL A 113 14.26 0.61 -8.69
N SER A 114 15.58 0.59 -8.92
CA SER A 114 16.27 1.46 -9.88
C SER A 114 15.73 1.26 -11.31
N GLY A 115 15.46 0.00 -11.69
CA GLY A 115 14.83 -0.33 -12.97
C GLY A 115 13.44 0.26 -13.13
N TYR A 116 12.60 0.24 -12.08
CA TYR A 116 11.29 0.89 -12.13
C TYR A 116 11.38 2.41 -12.26
N ILE A 117 12.37 3.06 -11.64
CA ILE A 117 12.55 4.50 -11.79
C ILE A 117 12.90 4.84 -13.25
N ARG A 118 13.82 4.09 -13.87
CA ARG A 118 14.15 4.26 -15.30
C ARG A 118 12.93 4.05 -16.18
N LEU A 119 12.20 2.97 -15.93
CA LEU A 119 10.96 2.66 -16.65
C LEU A 119 9.93 3.79 -16.55
N GLY A 120 9.71 4.35 -15.36
CA GLY A 120 8.76 5.46 -15.20
C GLY A 120 9.16 6.69 -16.01
N ILE A 121 10.46 7.02 -16.05
CA ILE A 121 10.98 8.11 -16.88
C ILE A 121 10.79 7.79 -18.37
N GLU A 122 11.07 6.56 -18.79
CA GLU A 122 10.88 6.10 -20.17
C GLU A 122 9.40 6.10 -20.61
N GLU A 123 8.49 5.79 -19.68
CA GLU A 123 7.04 5.87 -19.90
C GLU A 123 6.49 7.31 -19.88
N GLY A 124 7.31 8.31 -19.57
CA GLY A 124 6.97 9.73 -19.66
C GLY A 124 6.73 10.46 -18.33
N ALA A 125 6.98 9.80 -17.19
CA ALA A 125 6.90 10.49 -15.89
C ALA A 125 8.02 11.52 -15.72
N THR A 126 7.70 12.62 -15.06
CA THR A 126 8.67 13.70 -14.76
C THR A 126 9.42 13.39 -13.46
N LEU A 127 10.73 13.18 -13.53
CA LEU A 127 11.57 13.00 -12.34
C LEU A 127 11.82 14.34 -11.66
N LEU A 128 11.34 14.54 -10.44
CA LEU A 128 11.48 15.77 -9.67
C LEU A 128 12.50 15.70 -8.53
N ALA A 129 12.73 14.51 -7.97
CA ALA A 129 13.72 14.29 -6.92
C ALA A 129 14.24 12.84 -6.96
N GLY A 130 15.41 12.60 -6.40
CA GLY A 130 16.04 11.28 -6.37
C GLY A 130 16.58 10.86 -7.72
N GLY A 131 16.25 9.65 -8.13
CA GLY A 131 16.65 9.06 -9.41
C GLY A 131 17.18 7.64 -9.27
N PRO A 132 17.54 6.98 -10.39
CA PRO A 132 17.85 5.55 -10.41
C PRO A 132 19.25 5.21 -9.91
N ASP A 133 20.10 6.18 -9.65
CA ASP A 133 21.51 5.93 -9.36
C ASP A 133 21.83 5.94 -7.87
N LYS A 134 22.92 5.26 -7.48
CA LYS A 134 23.41 5.29 -6.09
C LYS A 134 23.86 6.70 -5.71
N PRO A 135 23.59 7.16 -4.47
CA PRO A 135 24.12 8.42 -3.97
C PRO A 135 25.65 8.42 -3.97
N THR A 136 26.28 9.48 -4.47
CA THR A 136 27.75 9.63 -4.55
C THR A 136 28.36 10.35 -3.33
N ASP A 137 27.54 11.04 -2.56
CA ASP A 137 27.90 11.90 -1.42
C ASP A 137 27.80 11.19 -0.05
N LEU A 138 27.61 9.88 -0.04
CA LEU A 138 27.61 9.09 1.19
C LEU A 138 29.05 8.94 1.76
N PRO A 139 29.17 8.83 3.08
CA PRO A 139 30.43 8.48 3.72
C PRO A 139 31.09 7.25 3.12
N ALA A 140 32.42 7.20 3.15
CA ALA A 140 33.20 6.14 2.46
C ALA A 140 32.79 4.72 2.88
N HIS A 141 32.48 4.49 4.16
CA HIS A 141 32.07 3.18 4.69
C HIS A 141 30.68 2.74 4.23
N LEU A 142 29.84 3.64 3.68
CA LEU A 142 28.51 3.33 3.15
C LEU A 142 28.47 3.15 1.64
N LYS A 143 29.52 3.53 0.90
CA LYS A 143 29.52 3.57 -0.58
C LYS A 143 29.24 2.22 -1.24
N GLY A 144 29.49 1.10 -0.57
CA GLY A 144 29.14 -0.24 -1.06
C GLY A 144 27.70 -0.67 -0.85
N GLY A 145 26.91 0.11 -0.09
CA GLY A 145 25.53 -0.23 0.27
C GLY A 145 24.52 -0.05 -0.87
N ASN A 146 23.34 -0.59 -0.65
CA ASN A 146 22.22 -0.54 -1.61
C ASN A 146 21.34 0.71 -1.39
N PHE A 147 21.97 1.86 -1.26
CA PHE A 147 21.26 3.12 -1.02
C PHE A 147 20.61 3.65 -2.29
N LEU A 148 19.43 4.24 -2.11
CA LEU A 148 18.70 4.95 -3.14
C LEU A 148 18.08 6.21 -2.52
N ARG A 149 18.10 7.32 -3.25
CA ARG A 149 17.45 8.54 -2.75
C ARG A 149 15.93 8.42 -2.87
N PRO A 150 15.17 9.02 -1.94
CA PRO A 150 13.74 9.24 -2.11
C PRO A 150 13.45 9.81 -3.49
N THR A 151 12.67 9.06 -4.27
CA THR A 151 12.43 9.39 -5.68
C THR A 151 11.00 9.83 -5.87
N VAL A 152 10.81 10.93 -6.59
CA VAL A 152 9.50 11.51 -6.89
C VAL A 152 9.32 11.55 -8.40
N LEU A 153 8.34 10.80 -8.88
CA LEU A 153 7.86 10.79 -10.26
C LEU A 153 6.53 11.55 -10.31
N ALA A 154 6.48 12.66 -11.03
CA ALA A 154 5.27 13.45 -11.25
C ALA A 154 4.70 13.22 -12.65
N ASP A 155 3.49 13.76 -12.88
CA ASP A 155 2.77 13.64 -14.14
C ASP A 155 2.59 12.17 -14.59
N VAL A 156 2.47 11.28 -13.60
CA VAL A 156 2.30 9.84 -13.85
C VAL A 156 0.89 9.58 -14.37
N ASP A 157 0.77 8.88 -15.50
CA ASP A 157 -0.51 8.30 -15.94
C ASP A 157 -0.76 6.99 -15.16
N ASN A 158 -2.00 6.79 -14.72
CA ASN A 158 -2.35 5.59 -13.94
C ASN A 158 -2.11 4.27 -14.69
N ARG A 159 -2.00 4.30 -16.01
CA ARG A 159 -1.69 3.13 -16.86
C ARG A 159 -0.19 2.78 -16.90
N MET A 160 0.68 3.68 -16.48
CA MET A 160 2.13 3.42 -16.41
C MET A 160 2.40 2.26 -15.43
N ARG A 161 3.37 1.43 -15.72
CA ARG A 161 3.74 0.29 -14.87
C ARG A 161 4.19 0.73 -13.47
N VAL A 162 4.82 1.90 -13.37
CA VAL A 162 5.20 2.47 -12.07
C VAL A 162 3.99 2.82 -11.19
N ALA A 163 2.80 3.04 -11.77
CA ALA A 163 1.55 3.24 -11.05
C ALA A 163 0.78 1.95 -10.79
N GLN A 164 1.00 0.91 -11.58
CA GLN A 164 0.25 -0.35 -11.52
C GLN A 164 0.96 -1.44 -10.72
N GLU A 165 2.30 -1.51 -10.79
CA GLU A 165 3.09 -2.60 -10.22
C GLU A 165 3.70 -2.20 -8.87
N GLU A 166 3.84 -3.17 -7.96
CA GLU A 166 4.48 -2.95 -6.66
C GLU A 166 6.00 -2.82 -6.79
N ILE A 167 6.50 -1.61 -6.58
CA ILE A 167 7.95 -1.31 -6.61
C ILE A 167 8.63 -1.82 -5.33
N PHE A 168 8.02 -1.57 -4.17
CA PHE A 168 8.52 -1.92 -2.83
C PHE A 168 9.84 -1.20 -2.51
N GLY A 169 9.86 0.11 -2.72
CA GLY A 169 11.03 0.96 -2.53
C GLY A 169 10.64 2.45 -2.40
N PRO A 170 11.60 3.35 -2.16
CA PRO A 170 11.33 4.75 -1.86
C PRO A 170 10.99 5.56 -3.13
N VAL A 171 9.90 5.20 -3.80
CA VAL A 171 9.44 5.80 -5.06
C VAL A 171 7.98 6.23 -4.94
N ALA A 172 7.74 7.54 -4.99
CA ALA A 172 6.43 8.15 -5.00
C ALA A 172 5.98 8.45 -6.44
N CYS A 173 4.77 8.03 -6.80
CA CYS A 173 4.11 8.39 -8.05
C CYS A 173 3.02 9.42 -7.76
N LEU A 174 3.14 10.62 -8.33
CA LEU A 174 2.20 11.72 -8.16
C LEU A 174 1.32 11.84 -9.40
N LEU A 175 0.00 11.79 -9.18
CA LEU A 175 -1.02 11.76 -10.23
C LEU A 175 -2.08 12.83 -9.96
N PRO A 176 -2.47 13.65 -10.96
CA PRO A 176 -3.61 14.54 -10.79
C PRO A 176 -4.94 13.77 -10.92
N PHE A 177 -5.98 14.22 -10.22
CA PHE A 177 -7.36 13.82 -10.46
C PHE A 177 -8.29 15.05 -10.48
N LYS A 178 -9.44 14.94 -11.14
CA LYS A 178 -10.34 16.08 -11.38
C LYS A 178 -11.30 16.32 -10.21
N ASP A 179 -12.04 15.29 -9.84
CA ASP A 179 -13.11 15.33 -8.86
C ASP A 179 -13.21 14.00 -8.08
N GLU A 180 -14.16 13.90 -7.15
CA GLU A 180 -14.35 12.72 -6.30
C GLU A 180 -14.54 11.44 -7.13
N ALA A 181 -15.33 11.49 -8.21
CA ALA A 181 -15.62 10.32 -9.03
C ALA A 181 -14.38 9.85 -9.80
N ASP A 182 -13.61 10.78 -10.34
CA ASP A 182 -12.36 10.48 -11.04
C ASP A 182 -11.30 9.94 -10.06
N GLY A 183 -11.16 10.57 -8.90
CA GLY A 183 -10.23 10.09 -7.85
C GLY A 183 -10.54 8.67 -7.41
N LEU A 184 -11.81 8.35 -7.15
CA LEU A 184 -12.25 7.00 -6.79
C LEU A 184 -11.99 5.99 -7.90
N ARG A 185 -12.32 6.35 -9.14
CA ARG A 185 -12.09 5.51 -10.32
C ARG A 185 -10.60 5.16 -10.47
N LEU A 186 -9.73 6.17 -10.42
CA LEU A 186 -8.28 5.99 -10.53
C LEU A 186 -7.70 5.18 -9.36
N ALA A 187 -8.19 5.42 -8.14
CA ALA A 187 -7.77 4.68 -6.95
C ALA A 187 -8.06 3.17 -7.08
N ASN A 188 -9.24 2.82 -7.60
CA ASN A 188 -9.68 1.43 -7.78
C ASN A 188 -9.09 0.73 -9.02
N ASP A 189 -8.60 1.50 -9.99
CA ASP A 189 -8.04 0.99 -11.25
C ASP A 189 -6.60 0.47 -11.04
N VAL A 190 -6.49 -0.61 -10.31
CA VAL A 190 -5.27 -1.38 -10.04
C VAL A 190 -5.65 -2.78 -9.56
N GLU A 191 -4.77 -3.76 -9.73
CA GLU A 191 -5.05 -5.13 -9.25
C GLU A 191 -4.97 -5.29 -7.73
N TYR A 192 -4.41 -4.34 -7.00
CA TYR A 192 -4.22 -4.37 -5.56
C TYR A 192 -5.35 -3.69 -4.78
N GLY A 193 -5.50 -4.06 -3.50
CA GLY A 193 -6.48 -3.47 -2.61
C GLY A 193 -6.16 -3.71 -1.14
N LEU A 194 -4.93 -3.36 -0.68
CA LEU A 194 -4.55 -3.55 0.72
C LEU A 194 -5.00 -2.38 1.60
N ALA A 195 -4.45 -1.20 1.38
CA ALA A 195 -4.78 -0.01 2.13
C ALA A 195 -5.11 1.16 1.20
N SER A 196 -5.80 2.16 1.73
CA SER A 196 -6.07 3.45 1.09
C SER A 196 -6.06 4.57 2.12
N TYR A 197 -5.73 5.78 1.68
CA TYR A 197 -5.61 6.97 2.51
C TYR A 197 -6.42 8.10 1.89
N ILE A 198 -7.30 8.75 2.66
CA ILE A 198 -8.19 9.80 2.19
C ILE A 198 -7.95 11.05 3.03
N TRP A 199 -7.68 12.17 2.38
CA TRP A 199 -7.45 13.48 2.99
C TRP A 199 -8.49 14.47 2.50
N THR A 200 -9.45 14.82 3.34
CA THR A 200 -10.55 15.78 3.11
C THR A 200 -11.19 16.19 4.43
N GLN A 201 -11.79 17.38 4.50
CA GLN A 201 -12.57 17.84 5.65
C GLN A 201 -14.06 17.53 5.49
N ASP A 202 -14.52 17.06 4.33
CA ASP A 202 -15.92 16.71 4.07
C ASP A 202 -16.22 15.28 4.52
N VAL A 203 -16.92 15.13 5.65
CA VAL A 203 -17.31 13.83 6.20
C VAL A 203 -18.24 13.04 5.25
N SER A 204 -19.07 13.72 4.47
CA SER A 204 -19.96 13.06 3.51
C SER A 204 -19.16 12.44 2.36
N LYS A 205 -18.12 13.13 1.88
CA LYS A 205 -17.16 12.63 0.90
C LYS A 205 -16.39 11.41 1.46
N VAL A 206 -15.93 11.48 2.70
CA VAL A 206 -15.29 10.35 3.40
C VAL A 206 -16.16 9.11 3.37
N LEU A 207 -17.45 9.24 3.76
CA LEU A 207 -18.36 8.09 3.81
C LEU A 207 -18.64 7.49 2.43
N ARG A 208 -18.77 8.31 1.39
CA ARG A 208 -18.96 7.84 0.01
C ARG A 208 -17.71 7.11 -0.49
N LEU A 209 -16.54 7.70 -0.30
CA LEU A 209 -15.27 7.11 -0.73
C LEU A 209 -14.95 5.82 0.04
N ALA A 210 -15.06 5.82 1.37
CA ALA A 210 -14.77 4.65 2.19
C ALA A 210 -15.67 3.45 1.87
N ARG A 211 -16.92 3.70 1.44
CA ARG A 211 -17.83 2.63 1.00
C ARG A 211 -17.46 2.03 -0.35
N ASN A 212 -16.89 2.83 -1.24
CA ASN A 212 -16.72 2.45 -2.65
C ASN A 212 -15.25 2.18 -3.04
N ILE A 213 -14.29 2.51 -2.17
CA ILE A 213 -12.88 2.20 -2.44
C ILE A 213 -12.61 0.72 -2.21
N GLU A 214 -11.96 0.09 -3.18
CA GLU A 214 -11.65 -1.35 -3.17
C GLU A 214 -10.33 -1.61 -2.42
N ALA A 215 -10.36 -1.37 -1.11
CA ALA A 215 -9.24 -1.64 -0.22
C ALA A 215 -9.74 -2.30 1.08
N GLY A 216 -8.93 -3.17 1.66
CA GLY A 216 -9.28 -3.82 2.92
C GLY A 216 -9.18 -2.89 4.13
N MET A 217 -8.40 -1.81 4.01
CA MET A 217 -8.23 -0.80 5.05
C MET A 217 -8.35 0.61 4.47
N VAL A 218 -9.10 1.47 5.16
CA VAL A 218 -9.28 2.87 4.79
C VAL A 218 -8.87 3.76 5.95
N PHE A 219 -7.87 4.61 5.74
CA PHE A 219 -7.40 5.58 6.71
C PHE A 219 -7.82 6.99 6.28
N VAL A 220 -8.41 7.76 7.19
CA VAL A 220 -8.91 9.10 6.90
C VAL A 220 -8.19 10.13 7.75
N ASN A 221 -7.63 11.16 7.11
CA ASN A 221 -6.86 12.23 7.75
C ASN A 221 -5.78 11.74 8.71
N THR A 222 -5.24 10.55 8.43
CA THR A 222 -4.18 9.91 9.20
C THR A 222 -3.38 8.97 8.30
N GLN A 223 -2.27 8.48 8.81
CA GLN A 223 -1.41 7.53 8.13
C GLN A 223 -1.30 6.25 8.97
N ASN A 224 -1.77 5.14 8.45
CA ASN A 224 -1.57 3.78 8.96
C ASN A 224 -1.52 3.65 10.51
N VAL A 225 -2.44 4.34 11.21
CA VAL A 225 -2.62 4.17 12.65
C VAL A 225 -3.34 2.85 12.88
N ARG A 226 -2.65 1.89 13.46
CA ARG A 226 -3.14 0.53 13.62
C ARG A 226 -3.61 0.23 15.04
N ASP A 227 -4.82 -0.28 15.16
CA ASP A 227 -5.30 -1.00 16.34
C ASP A 227 -5.31 -2.50 16.03
N LEU A 228 -4.59 -3.30 16.82
CA LEU A 228 -4.44 -4.75 16.59
C LEU A 228 -5.75 -5.54 16.75
N ARG A 229 -6.79 -4.92 17.29
CA ARG A 229 -8.14 -5.50 17.41
C ARG A 229 -8.96 -5.36 16.13
N GLN A 230 -8.55 -4.45 15.23
CA GLN A 230 -9.21 -4.23 13.95
C GLN A 230 -8.75 -5.24 12.90
N PRO A 231 -9.62 -5.59 11.94
CA PRO A 231 -9.25 -6.49 10.85
C PRO A 231 -8.16 -5.86 9.98
N PHE A 232 -7.12 -6.62 9.73
CA PHE A 232 -6.06 -6.27 8.80
C PHE A 232 -6.04 -7.25 7.63
N GLY A 233 -5.92 -6.78 6.42
CA GLY A 233 -5.81 -7.60 5.22
C GLY A 233 -6.40 -6.93 3.99
N GLY A 234 -6.00 -7.45 2.82
CA GLY A 234 -6.36 -6.90 1.53
C GLY A 234 -7.57 -7.56 0.87
N VAL A 235 -7.99 -6.92 -0.22
CA VAL A 235 -8.91 -7.49 -1.23
C VAL A 235 -8.16 -7.60 -2.55
N LYS A 236 -8.80 -8.14 -3.59
CA LYS A 236 -8.21 -8.32 -4.92
C LYS A 236 -6.89 -9.14 -4.83
N SER A 237 -5.82 -8.68 -5.49
CA SER A 237 -4.52 -9.34 -5.48
C SER A 237 -3.67 -9.09 -4.22
N SER A 238 -4.17 -8.27 -3.29
CA SER A 238 -3.46 -8.00 -2.02
C SER A 238 -3.68 -9.08 -0.96
N GLY A 239 -4.58 -10.02 -1.16
CA GLY A 239 -4.67 -11.15 -0.26
C GLY A 239 -6.08 -11.66 0.01
N THR A 240 -6.17 -12.61 0.95
CA THR A 240 -7.40 -13.21 1.44
C THR A 240 -7.27 -13.56 2.91
N GLY A 241 -8.39 -13.61 3.63
CA GLY A 241 -8.41 -13.69 5.08
C GLY A 241 -8.26 -12.32 5.73
N ARG A 242 -8.37 -12.30 7.06
CA ARG A 242 -8.10 -11.12 7.87
C ARG A 242 -7.31 -11.51 9.10
N GLU A 243 -6.29 -10.70 9.41
CA GLU A 243 -5.55 -10.78 10.65
C GLU A 243 -6.12 -9.79 11.67
N GLY A 244 -5.84 -10.02 12.95
CA GLY A 244 -6.23 -9.15 14.05
C GLY A 244 -7.62 -9.48 14.64
N GLY A 245 -7.72 -9.27 15.96
CA GLY A 245 -8.95 -9.46 16.72
C GLY A 245 -9.63 -10.82 16.52
N GLU A 246 -10.95 -10.82 16.56
CA GLU A 246 -11.78 -12.02 16.37
C GLU A 246 -11.76 -12.56 14.93
N TYR A 247 -11.45 -11.71 13.95
CA TYR A 247 -11.46 -12.08 12.52
C TYR A 247 -10.43 -13.15 12.17
N SER A 248 -9.33 -13.22 12.93
CA SER A 248 -8.31 -14.25 12.72
C SER A 248 -8.81 -15.66 13.00
N PHE A 249 -9.83 -15.82 13.84
CA PHE A 249 -10.42 -17.14 14.12
C PHE A 249 -11.11 -17.75 12.89
N GLU A 250 -11.55 -16.98 11.91
CA GLU A 250 -12.10 -17.52 10.67
C GLU A 250 -11.08 -18.37 9.90
N VAL A 251 -9.80 -18.03 10.01
CA VAL A 251 -8.69 -18.79 9.38
C VAL A 251 -8.16 -19.88 10.32
N PHE A 252 -7.87 -19.53 11.57
CA PHE A 252 -7.09 -20.41 12.47
C PHE A 252 -7.95 -21.32 13.36
N ALA A 253 -9.28 -21.20 13.33
CA ALA A 253 -10.21 -22.07 14.03
C ALA A 253 -11.27 -22.64 13.09
N GLU A 254 -11.97 -23.69 13.55
CA GLU A 254 -13.10 -24.28 12.83
C GLU A 254 -14.41 -24.02 13.59
N MET A 255 -15.35 -23.36 12.93
CA MET A 255 -16.70 -23.23 13.47
C MET A 255 -17.47 -24.55 13.27
N LYS A 256 -18.13 -25.01 14.32
CA LYS A 256 -18.97 -26.21 14.28
C LYS A 256 -20.38 -25.86 14.78
N ASN A 257 -21.37 -26.14 13.98
CA ASN A 257 -22.74 -26.09 14.44
C ASN A 257 -23.07 -27.37 15.21
N VAL A 258 -23.57 -27.25 16.43
CA VAL A 258 -24.09 -28.34 17.23
C VAL A 258 -25.55 -28.05 17.54
N CYS A 259 -26.45 -28.85 16.96
CA CYS A 259 -27.90 -28.74 17.20
C CYS A 259 -28.35 -29.92 18.06
N ILE A 260 -28.89 -29.61 19.22
CA ILE A 260 -29.42 -30.60 20.16
C ILE A 260 -30.92 -30.37 20.36
N SER A 261 -31.73 -31.37 20.06
CA SER A 261 -33.17 -31.28 20.35
C SER A 261 -33.39 -31.33 21.86
N MET A 262 -34.08 -30.33 22.41
CA MET A 262 -34.41 -30.25 23.83
C MET A 262 -35.84 -30.77 24.13
N GLY A 263 -36.46 -31.46 23.20
CA GLY A 263 -37.80 -32.02 23.30
C GLY A 263 -38.18 -32.81 22.07
N ASP A 264 -39.47 -33.07 21.89
CA ASP A 264 -39.97 -33.80 20.74
C ASP A 264 -39.82 -32.98 19.46
N HIS A 265 -38.92 -33.43 18.60
CA HIS A 265 -38.79 -32.92 17.25
C HIS A 265 -39.46 -33.86 16.26
N PRO A 266 -40.50 -33.43 15.51
CA PRO A 266 -41.20 -34.30 14.59
C PRO A 266 -40.29 -34.76 13.45
N ILE A 267 -40.05 -36.04 13.39
CA ILE A 267 -39.30 -36.67 12.30
C ILE A 267 -40.30 -37.31 11.35
N PRO A 268 -40.34 -36.94 10.06
CA PRO A 268 -41.24 -37.58 9.09
C PRO A 268 -41.02 -39.08 9.01
N LYS A 269 -42.12 -39.84 9.14
CA LYS A 269 -42.09 -41.31 9.00
C LYS A 269 -42.29 -41.65 7.51
N TRP A 270 -41.23 -42.17 6.89
CA TRP A 270 -41.25 -42.54 5.48
C TRP A 270 -41.48 -44.06 5.34
N GLY A 271 -42.26 -44.47 4.34
CA GLY A 271 -42.43 -45.87 3.98
C GLY A 271 -43.46 -46.67 4.85
N ILE A 272 -44.35 -45.93 5.58
CA ILE A 272 -45.49 -46.54 6.30
C ILE A 272 -46.79 -45.99 5.77
#